data_f4da6d42a983f030e3d63adeab29b6e8
#
_entry.id   f4da6d42a983f030e3d63adeab29b6e8
#
_cell.length_a   1.000
_cell.length_b   1.000
_cell.length_c   1.000
_cell.angle_alpha   90.00
_cell.angle_beta   90.00
_cell.angle_gamma   90.00
#
_symmetry.space_group_name_H-M   'P 1'
#
loop_
_entity.id
_entity.type
_entity.pdbx_description
1 polymer ?
#
loop_
_entity_poly.entity_id
_entity_poly.type
_entity_poly.pdbx_seq_one_letter_code
_entity_poly.pdbx_strand_id
1 'polypeptide(L)'
;PPSAILSGLVGSEMCIRDSLGTFLATLVCIPISFVASRQIFKFGLIRFLIKRFLDFIRGVDILIWAIIYVRAFGLGPFAGLLSIFTVDVGTLGKLFSEATDNADARQIEGMQSTGASKVSVIRYGLIPQIFPIFISQSLYFFESNTRSAVILGVVGAGGIGLQLTERMKAQYWDQTLFIIILILIMVAIIDTASRIIRKNIIDE
;
A
#
# COMPACT_ATOMS: atom_id res chain seq x y z
N PRO A 1 4.54 -33.70 7.58
CA PRO A 1 5.88 -33.19 7.80
C PRO A 1 5.82 -31.76 8.36
N PRO A 2 6.62 -31.43 9.38
CA PRO A 2 6.55 -30.14 10.07
C PRO A 2 6.79 -28.93 9.16
N SER A 3 7.39 -29.14 8.00
CA SER A 3 7.65 -28.10 7.00
C SER A 3 6.40 -27.48 6.38
N ALA A 4 5.31 -28.22 6.22
CA ALA A 4 4.07 -27.70 5.62
C ALA A 4 3.28 -26.78 6.58
N ILE A 5 3.32 -27.07 7.87
CA ILE A 5 2.67 -26.24 8.91
C ILE A 5 3.48 -24.95 9.08
N LEU A 6 4.82 -25.05 9.08
CA LEU A 6 5.71 -23.89 9.21
C LEU A 6 5.58 -22.94 8.01
N SER A 7 5.46 -23.47 6.79
CA SER A 7 5.27 -22.64 5.58
C SER A 7 3.90 -21.95 5.56
N GLY A 8 2.86 -22.58 6.07
CA GLY A 8 1.53 -21.97 6.24
C GLY A 8 1.53 -20.83 7.25
N LEU A 9 2.17 -21.01 8.40
CA LEU A 9 2.31 -19.96 9.42
C LEU A 9 3.13 -18.77 8.92
N VAL A 10 4.25 -19.02 8.25
CA VAL A 10 5.09 -17.95 7.67
C VAL A 10 4.38 -17.23 6.54
N GLY A 11 3.52 -17.91 5.77
CA GLY A 11 2.65 -17.28 4.78
C GLY A 11 1.63 -16.33 5.40
N SER A 12 1.01 -16.73 6.51
CA SER A 12 0.06 -15.87 7.23
C SER A 12 0.75 -14.66 7.87
N GLU A 13 1.93 -14.83 8.47
CA GLU A 13 2.71 -13.70 9.00
C GLU A 13 3.11 -12.68 7.93
N MET A 14 3.45 -13.16 6.72
CA MET A 14 3.75 -12.29 5.59
C MET A 14 2.53 -11.49 5.16
N CYS A 15 1.37 -12.14 4.98
CA CYS A 15 0.12 -11.46 4.66
C CYS A 15 -0.28 -10.43 5.71
N ILE A 16 -0.15 -10.75 6.99
CA ILE A 16 -0.47 -9.83 8.09
C ILE A 16 0.48 -8.64 8.07
N ARG A 17 1.77 -8.85 7.88
CA ARG A 17 2.78 -7.79 7.82
C ARG A 17 2.51 -6.83 6.66
N ASP A 18 2.29 -7.37 5.46
CA ASP A 18 2.10 -6.58 4.24
C ASP A 18 0.78 -5.81 4.29
N SER A 19 -0.28 -6.45 4.82
CA SER A 19 -1.56 -5.78 5.06
C SER A 19 -1.45 -4.66 6.10
N LEU A 20 -0.71 -4.87 7.17
CA LEU A 20 -0.47 -3.84 8.18
C LEU A 20 0.33 -2.66 7.61
N GLY A 21 1.38 -2.92 6.82
CA GLY A 21 2.18 -1.88 6.17
C GLY A 21 1.33 -0.98 5.27
N THR A 22 0.57 -1.59 4.37
CA THR A 22 -0.32 -0.87 3.44
C THR A 22 -1.48 -0.19 4.16
N PHE A 23 -2.07 -0.83 5.18
CA PHE A 23 -3.15 -0.24 5.97
C PHE A 23 -2.68 0.99 6.75
N LEU A 24 -1.54 0.92 7.44
CA LEU A 24 -0.96 2.05 8.14
C LEU A 24 -0.61 3.19 7.17
N ALA A 25 -0.03 2.87 6.01
CA ALA A 25 0.25 3.84 4.95
C ALA A 25 -1.03 4.53 4.48
N THR A 26 -2.10 3.79 4.20
CA THR A 26 -3.40 4.33 3.80
C THR A 26 -3.94 5.29 4.85
N LEU A 27 -3.90 4.90 6.12
CA LEU A 27 -4.42 5.70 7.23
C LEU A 27 -3.65 7.03 7.39
N VAL A 28 -2.34 7.01 7.20
CA VAL A 28 -1.47 8.21 7.21
C VAL A 28 -1.65 9.05 5.95
N CYS A 29 -1.89 8.43 4.80
CA CYS A 29 -2.06 9.13 3.52
C CYS A 29 -3.36 9.93 3.44
N ILE A 30 -4.43 9.51 4.12
CA ILE A 30 -5.71 10.24 4.13
C ILE A 30 -5.51 11.69 4.61
N PRO A 31 -5.01 11.98 5.81
CA PRO A 31 -4.80 13.36 6.24
C PRO A 31 -3.76 14.10 5.39
N ILE A 32 -2.71 13.43 4.93
CA ILE A 32 -1.69 14.03 4.07
C ILE A 32 -2.32 14.48 2.74
N SER A 33 -3.20 13.69 2.14
CA SER A 33 -3.87 14.02 0.88
C SER A 33 -4.73 15.28 0.99
N PHE A 34 -5.44 15.44 2.11
CA PHE A 34 -6.25 16.65 2.36
C PHE A 34 -5.39 17.91 2.47
N VAL A 35 -4.22 17.83 3.14
CA VAL A 35 -3.30 18.96 3.25
C VAL A 35 -2.60 19.25 1.91
N ALA A 36 -2.34 18.21 1.10
CA ALA A 36 -1.70 18.33 -0.21
C ALA A 36 -2.65 18.76 -1.32
N SER A 37 -3.99 18.76 -1.10
CA SER A 37 -5.00 19.10 -2.10
C SER A 37 -5.18 20.60 -2.30
N ARG A 38 -5.45 21.01 -3.57
CA ARG A 38 -5.77 22.39 -3.95
C ARG A 38 -7.13 22.84 -3.46
N GLN A 39 -8.07 21.92 -3.37
CA GLN A 39 -9.46 22.24 -3.04
C GLN A 39 -9.65 22.60 -1.56
N ILE A 40 -8.76 22.12 -0.68
CA ILE A 40 -8.89 22.28 0.76
C ILE A 40 -7.90 23.31 1.30
N PHE A 41 -6.63 23.22 0.92
CA PHE A 41 -5.56 24.07 1.44
C PHE A 41 -5.08 25.09 0.42
N LYS A 42 -5.20 26.40 0.75
CA LYS A 42 -4.83 27.51 -0.13
C LYS A 42 -3.32 27.83 -0.14
N PHE A 43 -2.55 27.36 0.85
CA PHE A 43 -1.11 27.63 0.94
C PHE A 43 -0.32 26.81 -0.09
N GLY A 44 0.02 27.46 -1.22
CA GLY A 44 0.72 26.82 -2.33
C GLY A 44 2.09 26.25 -1.98
N LEU A 45 2.85 26.90 -1.09
CA LEU A 45 4.19 26.47 -0.71
C LEU A 45 4.19 25.15 0.07
N ILE A 46 3.32 25.03 1.09
CA ILE A 46 3.20 23.81 1.91
C ILE A 46 2.81 22.63 1.02
N ARG A 47 1.80 22.84 0.16
CA ARG A 47 1.36 21.82 -0.78
C ARG A 47 2.48 21.39 -1.74
N PHE A 48 3.25 22.35 -2.27
CA PHE A 48 4.38 22.06 -3.15
C PHE A 48 5.45 21.22 -2.42
N LEU A 49 5.80 21.58 -1.19
CA LEU A 49 6.77 20.85 -0.38
C LEU A 49 6.31 19.42 -0.09
N ILE A 50 5.04 19.23 0.32
CA ILE A 50 4.49 17.90 0.61
C ILE A 50 4.51 17.04 -0.66
N LYS A 51 4.01 17.56 -1.80
CA LYS A 51 4.02 16.82 -3.06
C LYS A 51 5.44 16.46 -3.49
N ARG A 52 6.40 17.37 -3.31
CA ARG A 52 7.80 17.11 -3.66
C ARG A 52 8.43 16.07 -2.75
N PHE A 53 8.11 16.10 -1.47
CA PHE A 53 8.55 15.10 -0.50
C PHE A 53 7.99 13.70 -0.83
N LEU A 54 6.70 13.62 -1.15
CA LEU A 54 6.08 12.37 -1.60
C LEU A 54 6.70 11.86 -2.91
N ASP A 55 6.98 12.76 -3.87
CA ASP A 55 7.66 12.39 -5.12
C ASP A 55 9.08 11.88 -4.88
N PHE A 56 9.80 12.41 -3.90
CA PHE A 56 11.13 11.94 -3.52
C PHE A 56 11.07 10.52 -2.93
N ILE A 57 10.17 10.28 -1.99
CA ILE A 57 10.01 8.95 -1.38
C ILE A 57 9.65 7.90 -2.43
N ARG A 58 8.71 8.21 -3.31
CA ARG A 58 8.26 7.33 -4.40
C ARG A 58 9.34 7.07 -5.45
N GLY A 59 10.26 8.02 -5.64
CA GLY A 59 11.35 7.91 -6.62
C GLY A 59 12.41 6.87 -6.27
N VAL A 60 12.43 6.40 -5.03
CA VAL A 60 13.36 5.37 -4.56
C VAL A 60 12.63 4.02 -4.56
N ASP A 61 13.23 3.02 -5.20
CA ASP A 61 12.66 1.67 -5.27
C ASP A 61 12.54 1.01 -3.89
N ILE A 62 11.52 0.18 -3.72
CA ILE A 62 11.23 -0.52 -2.48
C ILE A 62 12.40 -1.38 -1.99
N LEU A 63 13.20 -1.96 -2.91
CA LEU A 63 14.37 -2.76 -2.57
C LEU A 63 15.46 -1.93 -1.90
N ILE A 64 15.65 -0.69 -2.32
CA ILE A 64 16.64 0.21 -1.72
C ILE A 64 16.23 0.55 -0.29
N TRP A 65 14.96 0.88 -0.07
CA TRP A 65 14.41 1.09 1.27
C TRP A 65 14.57 -0.15 2.15
N ALA A 66 14.30 -1.34 1.59
CA ALA A 66 14.45 -2.60 2.32
C ALA A 66 15.89 -2.82 2.78
N ILE A 67 16.88 -2.59 1.91
CA ILE A 67 18.29 -2.76 2.26
C ILE A 67 18.69 -1.76 3.36
N ILE A 68 18.25 -0.50 3.27
CA ILE A 68 18.51 0.52 4.29
C ILE A 68 17.94 0.09 5.64
N TYR A 69 16.67 -0.35 5.68
CA TYR A 69 16.04 -0.76 6.93
C TYR A 69 16.60 -2.06 7.48
N VAL A 70 16.95 -3.03 6.64
CA VAL A 70 17.64 -4.25 7.07
C VAL A 70 19.00 -3.92 7.69
N ARG A 71 19.73 -2.95 7.16
CA ARG A 71 21.00 -2.50 7.74
C ARG A 71 20.82 -1.75 9.06
N ALA A 72 19.75 -0.97 9.20
CA ALA A 72 19.49 -0.16 10.39
C ALA A 72 18.89 -0.99 11.55
N PHE A 73 17.94 -1.88 11.26
CA PHE A 73 17.15 -2.62 12.26
C PHE A 73 17.47 -4.13 12.32
N GLY A 74 18.29 -4.60 11.40
CA GLY A 74 18.61 -6.03 11.26
C GLY A 74 17.66 -6.78 10.33
N LEU A 75 18.02 -8.06 10.09
CA LEU A 75 17.20 -8.98 9.29
C LEU A 75 15.89 -9.28 10.03
N GLY A 76 14.75 -9.10 9.37
CA GLY A 76 13.48 -9.46 9.99
C GLY A 76 12.24 -8.83 9.33
N PRO A 77 11.04 -9.23 9.77
CA PRO A 77 9.77 -8.78 9.22
C PRO A 77 9.54 -7.26 9.38
N PHE A 78 10.11 -6.66 10.41
CA PHE A 78 9.96 -5.23 10.71
C PHE A 78 10.58 -4.34 9.63
N ALA A 79 11.75 -4.71 9.11
CA ALA A 79 12.41 -3.98 8.02
C ALA A 79 11.55 -4.03 6.73
N GLY A 80 10.91 -5.17 6.44
CA GLY A 80 10.00 -5.30 5.31
C GLY A 80 8.73 -4.46 5.46
N LEU A 81 8.13 -4.44 6.66
CA LEU A 81 6.97 -3.59 6.95
C LEU A 81 7.28 -2.10 6.74
N LEU A 82 8.41 -1.62 7.26
CA LEU A 82 8.81 -0.23 7.11
C LEU A 82 9.09 0.14 5.64
N SER A 83 9.63 -0.79 4.86
CA SER A 83 9.90 -0.56 3.43
C SER A 83 8.60 -0.37 2.66
N ILE A 84 7.63 -1.27 2.84
CA ILE A 84 6.30 -1.18 2.24
C ILE A 84 5.62 0.12 2.70
N PHE A 85 5.57 0.37 4.00
CA PHE A 85 4.96 1.56 4.57
C PHE A 85 5.52 2.85 3.95
N THR A 86 6.85 2.97 3.86
CA THR A 86 7.50 4.19 3.34
C THR A 86 7.15 4.43 1.88
N VAL A 87 7.26 3.40 1.03
CA VAL A 87 6.97 3.54 -0.40
C VAL A 87 5.48 3.78 -0.65
N ASP A 88 4.62 3.09 0.09
CA ASP A 88 3.18 3.28 0.01
C ASP A 88 2.75 4.67 0.45
N VAL A 89 3.34 5.23 1.51
CA VAL A 89 3.08 6.63 1.92
C VAL A 89 3.43 7.59 0.77
N GLY A 90 4.56 7.41 0.11
CA GLY A 90 4.93 8.22 -1.05
C GLY A 90 3.94 8.11 -2.20
N THR A 91 3.55 6.90 -2.53
CA THR A 91 2.74 6.61 -3.72
C THR A 91 1.25 6.87 -3.48
N LEU A 92 0.66 6.31 -2.41
CA LEU A 92 -0.74 6.53 -2.05
C LEU A 92 -1.00 7.99 -1.69
N GLY A 93 -0.09 8.65 -0.95
CA GLY A 93 -0.23 10.06 -0.60
C GLY A 93 -0.32 10.95 -1.83
N LYS A 94 0.48 10.66 -2.86
CA LYS A 94 0.42 11.36 -4.15
C LYS A 94 -0.89 11.06 -4.88
N LEU A 95 -1.24 9.79 -5.05
CA LEU A 95 -2.45 9.36 -5.76
C LEU A 95 -3.72 9.89 -5.09
N PHE A 96 -3.80 9.85 -3.76
CA PHE A 96 -4.93 10.40 -3.00
C PHE A 96 -5.04 11.92 -3.16
N SER A 97 -3.91 12.62 -3.14
CA SER A 97 -3.88 14.07 -3.40
C SER A 97 -4.37 14.41 -4.81
N GLU A 98 -3.97 13.63 -5.83
CA GLU A 98 -4.41 13.82 -7.21
C GLU A 98 -5.89 13.46 -7.39
N ALA A 99 -6.36 12.38 -6.76
CA ALA A 99 -7.78 12.02 -6.76
C ALA A 99 -8.64 13.13 -6.13
N THR A 100 -8.18 13.71 -5.03
CA THR A 100 -8.86 14.84 -4.36
C THR A 100 -8.84 16.09 -5.23
N ASP A 101 -7.75 16.38 -5.94
CA ASP A 101 -7.63 17.53 -6.84
C ASP A 101 -8.51 17.38 -8.09
N ASN A 102 -8.77 16.16 -8.54
CA ASN A 102 -9.58 15.84 -9.73
C ASN A 102 -11.06 15.57 -9.42
N ALA A 103 -11.50 15.74 -8.18
CA ALA A 103 -12.92 15.62 -7.83
C ALA A 103 -13.75 16.68 -8.54
N ASP A 104 -15.01 16.33 -8.89
CA ASP A 104 -15.89 17.21 -9.68
C ASP A 104 -16.23 18.49 -8.90
N ALA A 105 -15.74 19.61 -9.44
CA ALA A 105 -15.96 20.94 -8.88
C ALA A 105 -17.45 21.33 -8.83
N ARG A 106 -18.27 20.81 -9.77
CA ARG A 106 -19.72 21.17 -9.85
C ARG A 106 -20.47 20.76 -8.60
N GLN A 107 -20.17 19.59 -8.04
CA GLN A 107 -20.81 19.11 -6.79
C GLN A 107 -20.37 19.97 -5.60
N ILE A 108 -19.11 20.39 -5.58
CA ILE A 108 -18.54 21.24 -4.54
C ILE A 108 -19.14 22.65 -4.61
N GLU A 109 -19.22 23.23 -5.79
CA GLU A 109 -19.82 24.55 -6.05
C GLU A 109 -21.34 24.54 -5.76
N GLY A 110 -22.05 23.47 -6.15
CA GLY A 110 -23.46 23.29 -5.81
C GLY A 110 -23.72 23.29 -4.31
N MET A 111 -22.88 22.62 -3.54
CA MET A 111 -22.97 22.65 -2.07
C MET A 111 -22.61 24.02 -1.48
N GLN A 112 -21.66 24.75 -2.08
CA GLN A 112 -21.30 26.10 -1.63
C GLN A 112 -22.42 27.11 -1.90
N SER A 113 -23.13 26.98 -3.00
CA SER A 113 -24.24 27.87 -3.37
C SER A 113 -25.44 27.78 -2.42
N THR A 114 -25.60 26.66 -1.71
CA THR A 114 -26.62 26.50 -0.64
C THR A 114 -26.23 27.15 0.68
N GLY A 115 -25.06 27.82 0.77
CA GLY A 115 -24.56 28.43 2.00
C GLY A 115 -23.98 27.44 3.01
N ALA A 116 -23.66 26.20 2.58
CA ALA A 116 -23.09 25.18 3.45
C ALA A 116 -21.70 25.58 3.99
N SER A 117 -21.41 25.20 5.23
CA SER A 117 -20.09 25.42 5.84
C SER A 117 -19.00 24.61 5.10
N LYS A 118 -17.75 25.07 5.17
CA LYS A 118 -16.61 24.38 4.51
C LYS A 118 -16.51 22.91 4.91
N VAL A 119 -16.79 22.59 6.18
CA VAL A 119 -16.77 21.21 6.68
C VAL A 119 -17.87 20.37 6.06
N SER A 120 -19.08 20.95 5.92
CA SER A 120 -20.22 20.28 5.27
C SER A 120 -19.94 20.02 3.77
N VAL A 121 -19.32 20.98 3.08
CA VAL A 121 -18.91 20.83 1.66
C VAL A 121 -17.91 19.69 1.52
N ILE A 122 -16.91 19.59 2.39
CA ILE A 122 -15.94 18.47 2.36
C ILE A 122 -16.64 17.16 2.66
N ARG A 123 -17.48 17.11 3.69
CA ARG A 123 -18.11 15.86 4.15
C ARG A 123 -19.12 15.29 3.15
N TYR A 124 -19.92 16.13 2.52
CA TYR A 124 -21.05 15.72 1.67
C TYR A 124 -20.78 15.93 0.18
N GLY A 125 -19.88 16.84 -0.19
CA GLY A 125 -19.53 17.11 -1.59
C GLY A 125 -18.27 16.40 -2.05
N LEU A 126 -17.22 16.34 -1.22
CA LEU A 126 -15.90 15.82 -1.64
C LEU A 126 -15.70 14.37 -1.22
N ILE A 127 -15.90 14.02 0.07
CA ILE A 127 -15.61 12.68 0.60
C ILE A 127 -16.35 11.58 -0.16
N PRO A 128 -17.65 11.68 -0.51
CA PRO A 128 -18.34 10.61 -1.23
C PRO A 128 -17.74 10.30 -2.60
N GLN A 129 -17.14 11.30 -3.25
CA GLN A 129 -16.49 11.12 -4.56
C GLN A 129 -15.13 10.42 -4.46
N ILE A 130 -14.32 10.80 -3.45
CA ILE A 130 -12.94 10.31 -3.32
C ILE A 130 -12.83 9.00 -2.55
N PHE A 131 -13.78 8.68 -1.69
CA PHE A 131 -13.75 7.51 -0.82
C PHE A 131 -13.67 6.19 -1.60
N PRO A 132 -14.49 5.92 -2.62
CA PRO A 132 -14.39 4.70 -3.42
C PRO A 132 -13.05 4.61 -4.17
N ILE A 133 -12.50 5.74 -4.60
CA ILE A 133 -11.19 5.80 -5.26
C ILE A 133 -10.09 5.43 -4.26
N PHE A 134 -10.14 5.95 -3.04
CA PHE A 134 -9.16 5.66 -1.99
C PHE A 134 -9.15 4.17 -1.64
N ILE A 135 -10.33 3.56 -1.46
CA ILE A 135 -10.44 2.13 -1.18
C ILE A 135 -9.91 1.30 -2.35
N SER A 136 -10.32 1.63 -3.57
CA SER A 136 -9.88 0.91 -4.77
C SER A 136 -8.36 0.96 -4.93
N GLN A 137 -7.74 2.10 -4.70
CA GLN A 137 -6.29 2.24 -4.75
C GLN A 137 -5.58 1.50 -3.62
N SER A 138 -6.09 1.59 -2.40
CA SER A 138 -5.52 0.85 -1.26
C SER A 138 -5.54 -0.66 -1.48
N LEU A 139 -6.64 -1.20 -2.03
CA LEU A 139 -6.75 -2.62 -2.40
C LEU A 139 -5.78 -3.00 -3.53
N TYR A 140 -5.59 -2.12 -4.51
CA TYR A 140 -4.61 -2.35 -5.57
C TYR A 140 -3.18 -2.43 -5.02
N PHE A 141 -2.82 -1.52 -4.11
CA PHE A 141 -1.50 -1.55 -3.49
C PHE A 141 -1.32 -2.75 -2.56
N PHE A 142 -2.34 -3.14 -1.84
CA PHE A 142 -2.33 -4.38 -1.06
C PHE A 142 -2.02 -5.61 -1.94
N GLU A 143 -2.71 -5.74 -3.07
CA GLU A 143 -2.46 -6.80 -4.05
C GLU A 143 -1.02 -6.74 -4.60
N SER A 144 -0.55 -5.56 -5.00
CA SER A 144 0.79 -5.34 -5.55
C SER A 144 1.89 -5.64 -4.52
N ASN A 145 1.70 -5.23 -3.28
CA ASN A 145 2.66 -5.42 -2.19
C ASN A 145 2.83 -6.89 -1.82
N THR A 146 1.79 -7.70 -1.91
CA THR A 146 1.88 -9.14 -1.68
C THR A 146 2.88 -9.80 -2.65
N ARG A 147 2.92 -9.37 -3.90
CA ARG A 147 3.92 -9.83 -4.88
C ARG A 147 5.32 -9.31 -4.57
N SER A 148 5.43 -8.03 -4.26
CA SER A 148 6.71 -7.38 -3.91
C SER A 148 7.33 -7.95 -2.64
N ALA A 149 6.52 -8.41 -1.69
CA ALA A 149 6.96 -8.97 -0.43
C ALA A 149 7.79 -10.25 -0.59
N VAL A 150 7.56 -11.04 -1.64
CA VAL A 150 8.39 -12.20 -1.98
C VAL A 150 9.82 -11.75 -2.31
N ILE A 151 9.94 -10.68 -3.09
CA ILE A 151 11.24 -10.11 -3.49
C ILE A 151 11.93 -9.48 -2.27
N LEU A 152 11.19 -8.79 -1.40
CA LEU A 152 11.70 -8.25 -0.14
C LEU A 152 12.30 -9.33 0.76
N GLY A 153 11.71 -10.52 0.77
CA GLY A 153 12.24 -11.66 1.50
C GLY A 153 13.62 -12.10 1.02
N VAL A 154 13.92 -12.00 -0.26
CA VAL A 154 15.24 -12.33 -0.83
C VAL A 154 16.35 -11.44 -0.28
N VAL A 155 16.07 -10.17 0.01
CA VAL A 155 17.03 -9.21 0.61
C VAL A 155 17.07 -9.28 2.13
N GLY A 156 16.38 -10.25 2.75
CA GLY A 156 16.45 -10.48 4.20
C GLY A 156 15.37 -9.74 5.01
N ALA A 157 14.37 -9.16 4.36
CA ALA A 157 13.24 -8.52 5.02
C ALA A 157 12.19 -9.52 5.60
N GLY A 158 12.56 -10.80 5.72
CA GLY A 158 11.74 -11.85 6.32
C GLY A 158 10.64 -12.41 5.40
N GLY A 159 9.80 -13.29 5.96
CA GLY A 159 8.68 -13.91 5.26
C GLY A 159 9.06 -15.12 4.38
N ILE A 160 8.12 -15.54 3.51
CA ILE A 160 8.29 -16.71 2.62
C ILE A 160 9.48 -16.54 1.68
N GLY A 161 9.77 -15.31 1.22
CA GLY A 161 10.89 -15.05 0.32
C GLY A 161 12.25 -15.35 0.96
N LEU A 162 12.41 -15.13 2.26
CA LEU A 162 13.63 -15.51 2.98
C LEU A 162 13.79 -17.03 3.01
N GLN A 163 12.72 -17.78 3.33
CA GLN A 163 12.73 -19.24 3.29
C GLN A 163 13.04 -19.79 1.89
N LEU A 164 12.45 -19.17 0.86
CA LEU A 164 12.74 -19.51 -0.53
C LEU A 164 14.24 -19.40 -0.81
N THR A 165 14.85 -18.29 -0.41
CA THR A 165 16.28 -18.02 -0.63
C THR A 165 17.17 -19.01 0.14
N GLU A 166 16.82 -19.34 1.38
CA GLU A 166 17.56 -20.31 2.20
C GLU A 166 17.50 -21.71 1.58
N ARG A 167 16.32 -22.15 1.10
CA ARG A 167 16.18 -23.46 0.45
C ARG A 167 16.88 -23.54 -0.90
N MET A 168 16.85 -22.46 -1.68
CA MET A 168 17.62 -22.37 -2.93
C MET A 168 19.12 -22.47 -2.67
N LYS A 169 19.65 -21.75 -1.68
CA LYS A 169 21.08 -21.81 -1.30
C LYS A 169 21.48 -23.19 -0.76
N ALA A 170 20.58 -23.86 -0.08
CA ALA A 170 20.79 -25.22 0.42
C ALA A 170 20.59 -26.30 -0.66
N GLN A 171 20.25 -25.92 -1.90
CA GLN A 171 20.00 -26.80 -3.05
C GLN A 171 18.86 -27.83 -2.84
N TYR A 172 17.89 -27.53 -1.99
CA TYR A 172 16.69 -28.36 -1.77
C TYR A 172 15.61 -28.01 -2.82
N TRP A 173 15.79 -28.45 -4.05
CA TRP A 173 14.95 -28.08 -5.20
C TRP A 173 13.49 -28.50 -5.05
N ASP A 174 13.21 -29.66 -4.45
CA ASP A 174 11.84 -30.13 -4.20
C ASP A 174 11.07 -29.20 -3.27
N GLN A 175 11.74 -28.73 -2.20
CA GLN A 175 11.14 -27.79 -1.24
C GLN A 175 11.00 -26.39 -1.83
N THR A 176 11.95 -25.97 -2.63
CA THR A 176 11.91 -24.69 -3.36
C THR A 176 10.73 -24.64 -4.31
N LEU A 177 10.52 -25.71 -5.10
CA LEU A 177 9.39 -25.80 -6.01
C LEU A 177 8.04 -25.78 -5.29
N PHE A 178 7.95 -26.49 -4.17
CA PHE A 178 6.75 -26.45 -3.31
C PHE A 178 6.44 -25.05 -2.80
N ILE A 179 7.45 -24.30 -2.31
CA ILE A 179 7.28 -22.92 -1.84
C ILE A 179 6.82 -22.00 -2.99
N ILE A 180 7.38 -22.15 -4.20
CA ILE A 180 6.96 -21.36 -5.37
C ILE A 180 5.48 -21.60 -5.70
N ILE A 181 5.05 -22.87 -5.74
CA ILE A 181 3.64 -23.21 -6.01
C ILE A 181 2.72 -22.59 -4.94
N LEU A 182 3.13 -22.67 -3.65
CA LEU A 182 2.36 -22.09 -2.55
C LEU A 182 2.24 -20.58 -2.67
N ILE A 183 3.30 -19.88 -3.05
CA ILE A 183 3.29 -18.43 -3.33
C ILE A 183 2.32 -18.11 -4.46
N LEU A 184 2.37 -18.85 -5.57
CA LEU A 184 1.50 -18.63 -6.73
C LEU A 184 0.00 -18.79 -6.35
N ILE A 185 -0.33 -19.83 -5.59
CA ILE A 185 -1.69 -20.06 -5.11
C ILE A 185 -2.15 -18.93 -4.19
N MET A 186 -1.31 -18.49 -3.25
CA MET A 186 -1.61 -17.42 -2.32
C MET A 186 -1.85 -16.10 -3.04
N VAL A 187 -0.98 -15.74 -3.99
CA VAL A 187 -1.13 -14.53 -4.82
C VAL A 187 -2.42 -14.60 -5.62
N ALA A 188 -2.72 -15.73 -6.27
CA ALA A 188 -3.96 -15.89 -7.05
C ALA A 188 -5.24 -15.74 -6.21
N ILE A 189 -5.22 -16.21 -4.97
CA ILE A 189 -6.36 -16.05 -4.04
C ILE A 189 -6.53 -14.57 -3.67
N ILE A 190 -5.44 -13.87 -3.32
CA ILE A 190 -5.47 -12.46 -2.94
C ILE A 190 -5.90 -11.59 -4.12
N ASP A 191 -5.36 -11.83 -5.32
CA ASP A 191 -5.71 -11.11 -6.55
C ASP A 191 -7.22 -11.27 -6.87
N THR A 192 -7.75 -12.49 -6.70
CA THR A 192 -9.16 -12.77 -6.95
C THR A 192 -10.06 -12.07 -5.92
N ALA A 193 -9.72 -12.17 -4.64
CA ALA A 193 -10.47 -11.53 -3.56
C ALA A 193 -10.47 -10.00 -3.71
N SER A 194 -9.31 -9.39 -3.95
CA SER A 194 -9.15 -7.94 -4.17
C SER A 194 -9.98 -7.46 -5.36
N ARG A 195 -9.99 -8.23 -6.45
CA ARG A 195 -10.75 -7.91 -7.66
C ARG A 195 -12.25 -7.94 -7.45
N ILE A 196 -12.77 -8.94 -6.70
CA ILE A 196 -14.18 -9.05 -6.36
C ILE A 196 -14.62 -7.88 -5.48
N ILE A 197 -13.85 -7.56 -4.44
CA ILE A 197 -14.16 -6.44 -3.53
C ILE A 197 -14.18 -5.12 -4.30
N ARG A 198 -13.19 -4.87 -5.15
CA ARG A 198 -13.09 -3.65 -5.96
C ARG A 198 -14.26 -3.50 -6.92
N LYS A 199 -14.67 -4.60 -7.57
CA LYS A 199 -15.82 -4.59 -8.47
C LYS A 199 -17.09 -4.17 -7.74
N ASN A 200 -17.37 -4.75 -6.58
CA ASN A 200 -18.57 -4.42 -5.81
C ASN A 200 -18.60 -2.95 -5.32
N ILE A 201 -17.42 -2.33 -5.08
CA ILE A 201 -17.34 -0.92 -4.62
C ILE A 201 -17.50 0.07 -5.78
N ILE A 202 -17.10 -0.29 -7.00
CA ILE A 202 -17.15 0.61 -8.15
C ILE A 202 -18.51 0.52 -8.88
N ASP A 203 -19.16 -0.63 -8.85
CA ASP A 203 -20.44 -0.87 -9.53
C ASP A 203 -21.68 -0.37 -8.71
N GLU A 204 -21.48 0.12 -7.46
CA GLU A 204 -22.47 0.88 -6.66
C GLU A 204 -22.27 2.41 -6.83
#